data_8d8a5eeebe31d4d65c0237d98760c110
#
_entry.id   8d8a5eeebe31d4d65c0237d98760c110
#
_cell.length_a   1.000
_cell.length_b   1.000
_cell.length_c   1.000
_cell.angle_alpha   90.00
_cell.angle_beta   90.00
_cell.angle_gamma   90.00
#
_symmetry.space_group_name_H-M   'P 1'
#
loop_
_entity.id
_entity.type
_entity.pdbx_description
1 polymer ?
#
loop_
_entity_poly.entity_id
_entity_poly.type
_entity_poly.pdbx_seq_one_letter_code
_entity_poly.pdbx_strand_id
1 'polypeptide(L)'
;MKTFEGRVAVITGAGSGFGREFALKAAKLKMKVVLADVQENSLYFIREDLEDQGVEVLAVQCDVSKKEQIQALADAAMARFGAVHLVFNNAGVCSSGLIWEHSHEDWEWVVGVNMWGVIHGVRIFTNLMFECAKIDPTFKGHIVNTASMAGFLTTPLSSVYDTTKHAIVALTECLYQDLRLVDAPINCSVICPYFVPTGISQSVRNRPANLPQGELTASQKAAQFMIERAIVSSKVSARDIANLTFDAIANDQFYIYSHPGALGLVKDRMDDILKQQNPGDPYKTAPHIRTMLVNKMAEKANK
;
A
#
# COMPACT_ATOMS: atom_id res chain seq x y z
N MET A 1 10.55 -10.21 13.26
CA MET A 1 11.55 -9.25 13.86
C MET A 1 11.09 -8.86 15.25
N LYS A 2 11.82 -9.24 16.32
CA LYS A 2 11.39 -9.00 17.71
C LYS A 2 11.95 -7.72 18.33
N THR A 3 13.03 -7.19 17.80
CA THR A 3 13.72 -6.00 18.30
C THR A 3 13.73 -4.93 17.21
N PHE A 4 13.28 -3.73 17.53
CA PHE A 4 13.19 -2.60 16.59
C PHE A 4 14.23 -1.51 16.89
N GLU A 5 14.57 -1.28 18.15
CA GLU A 5 15.48 -0.21 18.59
C GLU A 5 16.82 -0.25 17.84
N GLY A 6 17.25 0.90 17.33
CA GLY A 6 18.48 1.09 16.57
C GLY A 6 18.44 0.57 15.12
N ARG A 7 17.39 -0.14 14.71
CA ARG A 7 17.22 -0.67 13.34
C ARG A 7 16.71 0.42 12.38
N VAL A 8 16.97 0.22 11.09
CA VAL A 8 16.61 1.18 10.03
C VAL A 8 15.33 0.73 9.34
N ALA A 9 14.32 1.62 9.29
CA ALA A 9 13.09 1.44 8.54
C ALA A 9 13.05 2.37 7.33
N VAL A 10 12.78 1.83 6.14
CA VAL A 10 12.51 2.59 4.91
C VAL A 10 11.02 2.53 4.62
N ILE A 11 10.38 3.68 4.40
CA ILE A 11 8.93 3.79 4.24
C ILE A 11 8.63 4.61 2.99
N THR A 12 7.98 4.00 1.99
CA THR A 12 7.48 4.71 0.81
C THR A 12 6.06 5.21 1.03
N GLY A 13 5.69 6.36 0.43
CA GLY A 13 4.43 7.04 0.71
C GLY A 13 4.36 7.58 2.15
N ALA A 14 5.51 8.02 2.68
CA ALA A 14 5.67 8.41 4.08
C ALA A 14 5.00 9.74 4.44
N GLY A 15 4.68 10.56 3.45
CA GLY A 15 4.13 11.91 3.68
C GLY A 15 2.68 11.91 4.18
N SER A 16 1.94 10.81 4.10
CA SER A 16 0.52 10.77 4.50
C SER A 16 0.04 9.37 4.88
N GLY A 17 -1.19 9.28 5.40
CA GLY A 17 -1.91 8.02 5.63
C GLY A 17 -1.13 7.00 6.45
N PHE A 18 -1.08 5.77 5.98
CA PHE A 18 -0.38 4.68 6.65
C PHE A 18 1.13 4.93 6.75
N GLY A 19 1.75 5.44 5.67
CA GLY A 19 3.20 5.69 5.65
C GLY A 19 3.64 6.65 6.75
N ARG A 20 2.89 7.73 6.96
CA ARG A 20 3.12 8.66 8.06
C ARG A 20 2.99 7.97 9.43
N GLU A 21 1.96 7.18 9.64
CA GLU A 21 1.77 6.47 10.91
C GLU A 21 2.80 5.35 11.14
N PHE A 22 3.30 4.69 10.06
CA PHE A 22 4.43 3.77 10.16
C PHE A 22 5.71 4.49 10.60
N ALA A 23 5.98 5.68 10.06
CA ALA A 23 7.12 6.49 10.43
C ALA A 23 7.05 6.91 11.92
N LEU A 24 5.90 7.41 12.36
CA LEU A 24 5.66 7.76 13.77
C LEU A 24 5.77 6.56 14.70
N LYS A 25 5.31 5.38 14.28
CA LYS A 25 5.44 4.16 15.09
C LYS A 25 6.87 3.66 15.14
N ALA A 26 7.60 3.67 14.02
CA ALA A 26 9.02 3.33 13.95
C ALA A 26 9.85 4.24 14.89
N ALA A 27 9.58 5.54 14.87
CA ALA A 27 10.21 6.52 15.76
C ALA A 27 9.97 6.18 17.24
N LYS A 28 8.72 5.89 17.63
CA LYS A 28 8.37 5.47 19.01
C LYS A 28 9.08 4.18 19.44
N LEU A 29 9.42 3.31 18.48
CA LEU A 29 10.19 2.09 18.71
C LEU A 29 11.70 2.33 18.61
N LYS A 30 12.13 3.60 18.58
CA LYS A 30 13.53 4.06 18.51
C LYS A 30 14.28 3.51 17.29
N MET A 31 13.59 3.38 16.16
CA MET A 31 14.21 3.06 14.88
C MET A 31 14.80 4.34 14.25
N LYS A 32 15.78 4.16 13.37
CA LYS A 32 16.21 5.16 12.41
C LYS A 32 15.25 5.11 11.22
N VAL A 33 14.82 6.25 10.69
CA VAL A 33 13.72 6.32 9.73
C VAL A 33 14.18 6.94 8.41
N VAL A 34 13.93 6.24 7.32
CA VAL A 34 14.07 6.76 5.95
C VAL A 34 12.68 6.96 5.37
N LEU A 35 12.37 8.21 5.08
CA LEU A 35 11.08 8.66 4.53
C LEU A 35 11.21 8.85 3.03
N ALA A 36 10.30 8.27 2.27
CA ALA A 36 10.22 8.46 0.82
C ALA A 36 8.79 8.82 0.40
N ASP A 37 8.62 9.90 -0.35
CA ASP A 37 7.34 10.32 -0.93
C ASP A 37 7.59 11.15 -2.19
N VAL A 38 6.61 11.22 -3.09
CA VAL A 38 6.66 12.10 -4.25
C VAL A 38 6.37 13.56 -3.86
N GLN A 39 5.65 13.78 -2.76
CA GLN A 39 5.24 15.08 -2.24
C GLN A 39 6.30 15.66 -1.29
N GLU A 40 7.16 16.52 -1.78
CA GLU A 40 8.26 17.13 -1.03
C GLU A 40 7.80 17.87 0.22
N ASN A 41 6.74 18.68 0.12
CA ASN A 41 6.19 19.41 1.27
C ASN A 41 5.74 18.47 2.40
N SER A 42 5.07 17.37 2.06
CA SER A 42 4.62 16.39 3.05
C SER A 42 5.79 15.67 3.72
N LEU A 43 6.86 15.39 2.96
CA LEU A 43 8.11 14.85 3.49
C LEU A 43 8.78 15.82 4.45
N TYR A 44 8.83 17.10 4.09
CA TYR A 44 9.43 18.14 4.93
C TYR A 44 8.77 18.16 6.32
N PHE A 45 7.44 18.23 6.37
CA PHE A 45 6.73 18.32 7.66
C PHE A 45 6.90 17.08 8.54
N ILE A 46 6.84 15.87 7.98
CA ILE A 46 7.03 14.66 8.78
C ILE A 46 8.49 14.50 9.22
N ARG A 47 9.45 14.92 8.41
CA ARG A 47 10.86 14.92 8.80
C ARG A 47 11.08 15.84 10.00
N GLU A 48 10.64 17.10 9.95
CA GLU A 48 10.80 18.05 11.06
C GLU A 48 10.13 17.54 12.34
N ASP A 49 8.89 17.02 12.24
CA ASP A 49 8.17 16.43 13.38
C ASP A 49 8.97 15.30 14.06
N LEU A 50 9.70 14.49 13.30
CA LEU A 50 10.51 13.40 13.84
C LEU A 50 11.89 13.88 14.34
N GLU A 51 12.53 14.82 13.66
CA GLU A 51 13.81 15.42 14.07
C GLU A 51 13.65 16.17 15.41
N ASP A 52 12.56 16.91 15.59
CA ASP A 52 12.21 17.57 16.85
C ASP A 52 12.02 16.61 18.02
N GLN A 53 11.65 15.35 17.73
CA GLN A 53 11.57 14.25 18.70
C GLN A 53 12.90 13.54 18.93
N GLY A 54 14.00 14.01 18.29
CA GLY A 54 15.34 13.43 18.42
C GLY A 54 15.55 12.14 17.61
N VAL A 55 14.72 11.87 16.60
CA VAL A 55 14.83 10.68 15.74
C VAL A 55 15.87 10.93 14.65
N GLU A 56 16.73 9.94 14.38
CA GLU A 56 17.59 9.97 13.20
C GLU A 56 16.76 9.74 11.93
N VAL A 57 16.60 10.77 11.10
CA VAL A 57 15.75 10.75 9.90
C VAL A 57 16.58 11.03 8.64
N LEU A 58 16.21 10.38 7.54
CA LEU A 58 16.59 10.71 6.18
C LEU A 58 15.33 10.85 5.34
N ALA A 59 15.13 11.99 4.69
CA ALA A 59 14.01 12.20 3.76
C ALA A 59 14.50 12.26 2.32
N VAL A 60 13.86 11.51 1.43
CA VAL A 60 14.22 11.41 0.01
C VAL A 60 12.96 11.58 -0.84
N GLN A 61 12.92 12.57 -1.71
CA GLN A 61 11.85 12.64 -2.70
C GLN A 61 11.98 11.48 -3.68
N CYS A 62 10.91 10.71 -3.85
CA CYS A 62 10.95 9.46 -4.61
C CYS A 62 9.60 9.15 -5.28
N ASP A 63 9.61 9.09 -6.61
CA ASP A 63 8.55 8.45 -7.41
C ASP A 63 8.85 6.95 -7.49
N VAL A 64 8.08 6.14 -6.78
CA VAL A 64 8.27 4.69 -6.70
C VAL A 64 8.07 3.99 -8.06
N SER A 65 7.37 4.61 -9.01
CA SER A 65 7.21 4.08 -10.36
C SER A 65 8.52 4.06 -11.15
N LYS A 66 9.55 4.77 -10.68
CA LYS A 66 10.86 4.90 -11.31
C LYS A 66 11.88 4.05 -10.57
N LYS A 67 12.31 2.96 -11.20
CA LYS A 67 13.30 2.03 -10.63
C LYS A 67 14.56 2.73 -10.12
N GLU A 68 15.04 3.71 -10.90
CA GLU A 68 16.25 4.45 -10.60
C GLU A 68 16.12 5.27 -9.31
N GLN A 69 14.91 5.78 -9.00
CA GLN A 69 14.65 6.53 -7.77
C GLN A 69 14.56 5.60 -6.55
N ILE A 70 14.02 4.40 -6.68
CA ILE A 70 14.07 3.38 -5.61
C ILE A 70 15.51 2.92 -5.36
N GLN A 71 16.34 2.77 -6.41
CA GLN A 71 17.75 2.47 -6.24
C GLN A 71 18.47 3.59 -5.50
N ALA A 72 18.27 4.85 -5.91
CA ALA A 72 18.84 6.01 -5.23
C ALA A 72 18.40 6.12 -3.75
N LEU A 73 17.14 5.78 -3.45
CA LEU A 73 16.63 5.71 -2.08
C LEU A 73 17.38 4.64 -1.26
N ALA A 74 17.60 3.46 -1.82
CA ALA A 74 18.34 2.39 -1.16
C ALA A 74 19.81 2.77 -0.91
N ASP A 75 20.46 3.36 -1.92
CA ASP A 75 21.84 3.83 -1.83
C ASP A 75 22.00 4.92 -0.75
N ALA A 76 21.08 5.88 -0.71
CA ALA A 76 21.06 6.93 0.30
C ALA A 76 20.83 6.37 1.72
N ALA A 77 19.94 5.40 1.88
CA ALA A 77 19.72 4.72 3.16
C ALA A 77 20.98 3.99 3.64
N MET A 78 21.66 3.28 2.74
CA MET A 78 22.92 2.60 3.05
C MET A 78 24.04 3.58 3.39
N ALA A 79 24.21 4.64 2.60
CA ALA A 79 25.24 5.66 2.86
C ALA A 79 25.04 6.35 4.21
N ARG A 80 23.79 6.58 4.62
CA ARG A 80 23.45 7.27 5.88
C ARG A 80 23.51 6.37 7.10
N PHE A 81 23.06 5.11 7.00
CA PHE A 81 22.82 4.24 8.16
C PHE A 81 23.55 2.90 8.12
N GLY A 82 24.16 2.53 7.00
CA GLY A 82 24.94 1.31 6.84
C GLY A 82 24.15 0.00 6.72
N ALA A 83 22.84 0.03 6.96
CA ALA A 83 21.95 -1.15 6.82
C ALA A 83 20.50 -0.73 6.61
N VAL A 84 19.67 -1.65 6.06
CA VAL A 84 18.20 -1.54 6.02
C VAL A 84 17.61 -2.82 6.59
N HIS A 85 16.76 -2.70 7.62
CA HIS A 85 16.20 -3.84 8.34
C HIS A 85 14.69 -4.03 8.08
N LEU A 86 13.95 -2.94 7.87
CA LEU A 86 12.52 -2.98 7.66
C LEU A 86 12.16 -2.09 6.47
N VAL A 87 11.38 -2.62 5.54
CA VAL A 87 10.93 -1.87 4.36
C VAL A 87 9.41 -1.92 4.26
N PHE A 88 8.79 -0.76 4.13
CA PHE A 88 7.38 -0.62 3.80
C PHE A 88 7.24 -0.15 2.34
N ASN A 89 6.92 -1.07 1.45
CA ASN A 89 6.45 -0.75 0.11
C ASN A 89 4.97 -0.34 0.23
N ASN A 90 4.75 0.91 0.61
CA ASN A 90 3.43 1.39 1.02
C ASN A 90 2.85 2.44 0.08
N ALA A 91 3.65 3.18 -0.68
CA ALA A 91 3.14 4.15 -1.64
C ALA A 91 2.05 3.54 -2.54
N GLY A 92 0.94 4.24 -2.69
CA GLY A 92 -0.18 3.77 -3.48
C GLY A 92 -1.16 4.87 -3.86
N VAL A 93 -1.81 4.69 -4.98
CA VAL A 93 -2.80 5.59 -5.56
C VAL A 93 -4.03 4.81 -6.00
N CYS A 94 -5.14 5.51 -6.23
CA CYS A 94 -6.39 4.89 -6.66
C CYS A 94 -6.97 5.65 -7.85
N SER A 95 -7.44 4.91 -8.85
CA SER A 95 -8.37 5.37 -9.90
C SER A 95 -9.56 4.42 -9.92
N SER A 96 -10.75 4.96 -10.12
CA SER A 96 -12.02 4.23 -10.05
C SER A 96 -12.91 4.61 -11.23
N GLY A 97 -13.80 3.73 -11.64
CA GLY A 97 -14.71 3.89 -12.78
C GLY A 97 -14.98 2.56 -13.47
N LEU A 98 -15.85 2.55 -14.47
CA LEU A 98 -16.09 1.38 -15.32
C LEU A 98 -14.80 1.01 -16.06
N ILE A 99 -14.50 -0.29 -16.14
CA ILE A 99 -13.21 -0.77 -16.66
C ILE A 99 -12.90 -0.24 -18.07
N TRP A 100 -13.88 -0.09 -18.92
CA TRP A 100 -13.75 0.41 -20.31
C TRP A 100 -13.72 1.94 -20.41
N GLU A 101 -13.90 2.67 -19.31
CA GLU A 101 -13.82 4.13 -19.27
C GLU A 101 -12.46 4.64 -18.78
N HIS A 102 -11.62 3.76 -18.22
CA HIS A 102 -10.26 4.14 -17.83
C HIS A 102 -9.40 4.38 -19.06
N SER A 103 -8.68 5.50 -19.06
CA SER A 103 -7.69 5.80 -20.09
C SER A 103 -6.43 4.94 -19.92
N HIS A 104 -5.58 4.91 -20.96
CA HIS A 104 -4.27 4.26 -20.87
C HIS A 104 -3.42 4.86 -19.75
N GLU A 105 -3.47 6.19 -19.60
CA GLU A 105 -2.75 6.93 -18.57
C GLU A 105 -3.23 6.60 -17.15
N ASP A 106 -4.51 6.27 -16.96
CA ASP A 106 -5.02 5.78 -15.68
C ASP A 106 -4.37 4.45 -15.31
N TRP A 107 -4.30 3.52 -16.26
CA TRP A 107 -3.64 2.23 -16.09
C TRP A 107 -2.13 2.40 -15.86
N GLU A 108 -1.45 3.18 -16.71
CA GLU A 108 -0.02 3.43 -16.60
C GLU A 108 0.35 4.00 -15.23
N TRP A 109 -0.39 5.00 -14.78
CA TRP A 109 -0.14 5.62 -13.48
C TRP A 109 -0.35 4.66 -12.31
N VAL A 110 -1.52 4.02 -12.24
CA VAL A 110 -1.85 3.17 -11.07
C VAL A 110 -1.00 1.90 -11.04
N VAL A 111 -0.77 1.27 -12.20
CA VAL A 111 0.13 0.10 -12.31
C VAL A 111 1.57 0.51 -11.99
N GLY A 112 2.02 1.67 -12.48
CA GLY A 112 3.34 2.21 -12.20
C GLY A 112 3.61 2.36 -10.71
N VAL A 113 2.69 2.98 -9.98
CA VAL A 113 2.85 3.21 -8.53
C VAL A 113 2.58 1.96 -7.72
N ASN A 114 1.39 1.35 -7.89
CA ASN A 114 0.93 0.29 -6.99
C ASN A 114 1.61 -1.06 -7.23
N MET A 115 1.99 -1.37 -8.46
CA MET A 115 2.57 -2.67 -8.82
C MET A 115 4.07 -2.55 -9.07
N TRP A 116 4.50 -1.72 -10.03
CA TRP A 116 5.93 -1.57 -10.30
C TRP A 116 6.70 -1.00 -9.13
N GLY A 117 6.13 -0.03 -8.40
CA GLY A 117 6.76 0.51 -7.18
C GLY A 117 7.07 -0.58 -6.15
N VAL A 118 6.14 -1.49 -5.91
CA VAL A 118 6.36 -2.62 -4.99
C VAL A 118 7.34 -3.63 -5.58
N ILE A 119 7.27 -3.94 -6.88
CA ILE A 119 8.24 -4.84 -7.55
C ILE A 119 9.66 -4.28 -7.45
N HIS A 120 9.86 -2.99 -7.69
CA HIS A 120 11.16 -2.34 -7.55
C HIS A 120 11.67 -2.42 -6.10
N GLY A 121 10.80 -2.09 -5.13
CA GLY A 121 11.14 -2.16 -3.71
C GLY A 121 11.53 -3.58 -3.29
N VAL A 122 10.74 -4.59 -3.62
CA VAL A 122 11.04 -5.99 -3.31
C VAL A 122 12.38 -6.40 -3.91
N ARG A 123 12.59 -6.17 -5.20
CA ARG A 123 13.84 -6.59 -5.89
C ARG A 123 15.09 -5.90 -5.34
N ILE A 124 15.02 -4.60 -5.10
CA ILE A 124 16.19 -3.81 -4.67
C ILE A 124 16.49 -4.09 -3.21
N PHE A 125 15.50 -3.97 -2.33
CA PHE A 125 15.73 -4.11 -0.89
C PHE A 125 15.95 -5.55 -0.43
N THR A 126 15.37 -6.57 -1.08
CA THR A 126 15.69 -7.97 -0.76
C THR A 126 17.17 -8.27 -1.01
N ASN A 127 17.70 -7.87 -2.18
CA ASN A 127 19.11 -8.04 -2.49
C ASN A 127 20.02 -7.28 -1.51
N LEU A 128 19.66 -6.03 -1.19
CA LEU A 128 20.39 -5.21 -0.22
C LEU A 128 20.38 -5.85 1.18
N MET A 129 19.27 -6.40 1.62
CA MET A 129 19.18 -7.09 2.90
C MET A 129 20.02 -8.38 2.93
N PHE A 130 20.15 -9.09 1.82
CA PHE A 130 21.08 -10.22 1.73
C PHE A 130 22.54 -9.76 1.88
N GLU A 131 22.92 -8.61 1.29
CA GLU A 131 24.28 -8.06 1.49
C GLU A 131 24.50 -7.64 2.96
N CYS A 132 23.51 -7.03 3.61
CA CYS A 132 23.59 -6.74 5.05
C CYS A 132 23.77 -8.00 5.89
N ALA A 133 23.08 -9.09 5.54
CA ALA A 133 23.16 -10.36 6.25
C ALA A 133 24.54 -11.07 6.07
N LYS A 134 25.26 -10.83 4.97
CA LYS A 134 26.63 -11.31 4.81
C LYS A 134 27.61 -10.62 5.76
N ILE A 135 27.35 -9.36 6.09
CA ILE A 135 28.20 -8.54 6.97
C ILE A 135 27.88 -8.81 8.45
N ASP A 136 26.58 -8.91 8.79
CA ASP A 136 26.10 -9.18 10.14
C ASP A 136 25.36 -10.52 10.21
N PRO A 137 25.97 -11.59 10.78
CA PRO A 137 25.31 -12.88 10.93
C PRO A 137 24.05 -12.86 11.82
N THR A 138 23.86 -11.81 12.62
CA THR A 138 22.67 -11.63 13.46
C THR A 138 21.56 -10.85 12.78
N PHE A 139 21.80 -10.41 11.54
CA PHE A 139 20.86 -9.63 10.75
C PHE A 139 19.49 -10.32 10.64
N LYS A 140 18.44 -9.55 10.79
CA LYS A 140 17.05 -9.96 10.51
C LYS A 140 16.36 -8.83 9.75
N GLY A 141 15.96 -9.15 8.53
CA GLY A 141 15.20 -8.24 7.65
C GLY A 141 13.70 -8.53 7.67
N HIS A 142 12.90 -7.51 7.31
CA HIS A 142 11.46 -7.69 7.08
C HIS A 142 10.95 -6.74 5.98
N ILE A 143 10.17 -7.27 5.04
CA ILE A 143 9.54 -6.49 3.98
C ILE A 143 8.03 -6.53 4.16
N VAL A 144 7.41 -5.37 4.19
CA VAL A 144 5.95 -5.20 4.30
C VAL A 144 5.42 -4.59 3.01
N ASN A 145 4.52 -5.28 2.34
CA ASN A 145 3.86 -4.78 1.15
C ASN A 145 2.41 -4.38 1.46
N THR A 146 2.03 -3.17 1.08
CA THR A 146 0.66 -2.68 1.29
C THR A 146 -0.24 -3.05 0.11
N ALA A 147 -0.99 -4.15 0.28
CA ALA A 147 -2.07 -4.52 -0.63
C ALA A 147 -3.38 -3.82 -0.22
N SER A 148 -4.46 -4.55 -0.09
CA SER A 148 -5.81 -4.14 0.33
C SER A 148 -6.70 -5.38 0.43
N MET A 149 -7.88 -5.27 1.04
CA MET A 149 -8.95 -6.26 0.83
C MET A 149 -9.35 -6.37 -0.66
N ALA A 150 -9.13 -5.32 -1.45
CA ALA A 150 -9.19 -5.33 -2.91
C ALA A 150 -8.16 -6.26 -3.58
N GLY A 151 -7.24 -6.86 -2.84
CA GLY A 151 -6.36 -7.94 -3.30
C GLY A 151 -7.00 -9.33 -3.22
N PHE A 152 -8.17 -9.45 -2.62
CA PHE A 152 -8.95 -10.69 -2.50
C PHE A 152 -10.39 -10.55 -3.01
N LEU A 153 -10.88 -9.32 -3.14
CA LEU A 153 -12.23 -8.99 -3.58
C LEU A 153 -12.18 -8.24 -4.90
N THR A 154 -13.24 -8.38 -5.69
CA THR A 154 -13.43 -7.62 -6.92
C THR A 154 -14.75 -6.87 -6.83
N THR A 155 -14.70 -5.55 -6.91
CA THR A 155 -15.88 -4.71 -6.81
C THR A 155 -16.10 -3.89 -8.09
N PRO A 156 -17.36 -3.67 -8.51
CA PRO A 156 -17.63 -2.75 -9.61
C PRO A 156 -16.97 -1.40 -9.39
N LEU A 157 -16.50 -0.78 -10.47
CA LEU A 157 -15.85 0.53 -10.49
C LEU A 157 -14.44 0.59 -9.86
N SER A 158 -13.81 -0.56 -9.56
CA SER A 158 -12.50 -0.61 -8.90
C SER A 158 -11.43 -1.38 -9.69
N SER A 159 -11.67 -1.65 -10.96
CA SER A 159 -10.91 -2.62 -11.76
C SER A 159 -9.39 -2.41 -11.77
N VAL A 160 -8.92 -1.19 -12.05
CA VAL A 160 -7.47 -0.89 -12.10
C VAL A 160 -6.83 -1.10 -10.74
N TYR A 161 -7.48 -0.60 -9.69
CA TYR A 161 -6.99 -0.73 -8.32
C TYR A 161 -6.99 -2.19 -7.86
N ASP A 162 -8.11 -2.91 -8.02
CA ASP A 162 -8.27 -4.32 -7.62
C ASP A 162 -7.23 -5.20 -8.33
N THR A 163 -6.99 -4.99 -9.62
CA THR A 163 -5.97 -5.71 -10.39
C THR A 163 -4.58 -5.54 -9.77
N THR A 164 -4.19 -4.30 -9.46
CA THR A 164 -2.87 -4.05 -8.84
C THR A 164 -2.78 -4.68 -7.45
N LYS A 165 -3.83 -4.62 -6.65
CA LYS A 165 -3.80 -5.16 -5.27
C LYS A 165 -3.83 -6.69 -5.24
N HIS A 166 -4.49 -7.36 -6.18
CA HIS A 166 -4.36 -8.82 -6.39
C HIS A 166 -2.92 -9.20 -6.75
N ALA A 167 -2.30 -8.44 -7.67
CA ALA A 167 -0.90 -8.67 -8.03
C ALA A 167 0.05 -8.55 -6.83
N ILE A 168 -0.18 -7.60 -5.91
CA ILE A 168 0.66 -7.42 -4.72
C ILE A 168 0.48 -8.55 -3.70
N VAL A 169 -0.73 -9.08 -3.53
CA VAL A 169 -0.93 -10.28 -2.70
C VAL A 169 -0.12 -11.44 -3.26
N ALA A 170 -0.31 -11.78 -4.54
CA ALA A 170 0.41 -12.87 -5.19
C ALA A 170 1.93 -12.68 -5.16
N LEU A 171 2.43 -11.46 -5.46
CA LEU A 171 3.86 -11.14 -5.39
C LEU A 171 4.43 -11.38 -3.99
N THR A 172 3.69 -11.01 -2.95
CA THR A 172 4.17 -11.15 -1.57
C THR A 172 4.14 -12.61 -1.12
N GLU A 173 3.14 -13.38 -1.55
CA GLU A 173 3.09 -14.83 -1.32
C GLU A 173 4.27 -15.55 -2.00
N CYS A 174 4.58 -15.21 -3.26
CA CYS A 174 5.76 -15.72 -3.95
C CYS A 174 7.05 -15.34 -3.19
N LEU A 175 7.19 -14.07 -2.80
CA LEU A 175 8.36 -13.63 -2.02
C LEU A 175 8.51 -14.45 -0.72
N TYR A 176 7.40 -14.69 -0.02
CA TYR A 176 7.43 -15.50 1.21
C TYR A 176 7.94 -16.91 0.97
N GLN A 177 7.46 -17.57 -0.10
CA GLN A 177 7.88 -18.92 -0.46
C GLN A 177 9.36 -18.95 -0.89
N ASP A 178 9.79 -17.99 -1.71
CA ASP A 178 11.17 -17.90 -2.17
C ASP A 178 12.14 -17.67 -1.01
N LEU A 179 11.81 -16.76 -0.07
CA LEU A 179 12.62 -16.51 1.13
C LEU A 179 12.74 -17.78 2.02
N ARG A 180 11.67 -18.54 2.14
CA ARG A 180 11.67 -19.83 2.88
C ARG A 180 12.47 -20.90 2.16
N LEU A 181 12.40 -20.96 0.83
CA LEU A 181 13.14 -21.94 0.03
C LEU A 181 14.66 -21.84 0.22
N VAL A 182 15.17 -20.63 0.48
CA VAL A 182 16.61 -20.37 0.64
C VAL A 182 17.01 -20.10 2.12
N ASP A 183 16.15 -20.39 3.09
CA ASP A 183 16.36 -20.12 4.51
C ASP A 183 16.86 -18.70 4.79
N ALA A 184 16.29 -17.71 4.09
CA ALA A 184 16.68 -16.32 4.20
C ALA A 184 16.50 -15.75 5.61
N PRO A 185 17.42 -14.90 6.11
CA PRO A 185 17.23 -14.15 7.36
C PRO A 185 16.27 -12.96 7.20
N ILE A 186 15.36 -13.05 6.24
CA ILE A 186 14.39 -12.02 5.85
C ILE A 186 13.01 -12.63 5.89
N ASN A 187 12.05 -11.95 6.51
CA ASN A 187 10.63 -12.28 6.45
C ASN A 187 9.86 -11.25 5.63
N CYS A 188 8.61 -11.55 5.31
CA CYS A 188 7.72 -10.58 4.71
C CYS A 188 6.28 -10.71 5.21
N SER A 189 5.52 -9.62 5.08
CA SER A 189 4.09 -9.56 5.40
C SER A 189 3.34 -8.76 4.33
N VAL A 190 2.06 -9.06 4.16
CA VAL A 190 1.14 -8.30 3.31
C VAL A 190 0.05 -7.65 4.18
N ILE A 191 -0.07 -6.33 4.09
CA ILE A 191 -1.16 -5.59 4.75
C ILE A 191 -2.35 -5.51 3.80
N CYS A 192 -3.50 -5.94 4.28
CA CYS A 192 -4.76 -5.96 3.52
C CYS A 192 -5.83 -5.11 4.23
N PRO A 193 -5.71 -3.77 4.21
CA PRO A 193 -6.69 -2.90 4.80
C PRO A 193 -8.01 -2.94 4.01
N TYR A 194 -9.11 -2.76 4.72
CA TYR A 194 -10.40 -2.39 4.14
C TYR A 194 -10.51 -0.87 4.07
N PHE A 195 -11.69 -0.28 4.22
CA PHE A 195 -11.82 1.17 4.24
C PHE A 195 -11.24 1.76 5.53
N VAL A 196 -10.24 2.63 5.39
CA VAL A 196 -9.57 3.34 6.51
C VAL A 196 -9.37 4.79 6.09
N PRO A 197 -9.64 5.77 6.98
CA PRO A 197 -9.44 7.19 6.68
C PRO A 197 -7.98 7.49 6.35
N THR A 198 -7.71 7.73 5.06
CA THR A 198 -6.41 8.14 4.51
C THR A 198 -6.66 9.09 3.33
N GLY A 199 -5.61 9.66 2.78
CA GLY A 199 -5.69 10.50 1.59
C GLY A 199 -5.84 9.74 0.25
N ILE A 200 -6.16 8.44 0.27
CA ILE A 200 -6.25 7.61 -0.94
C ILE A 200 -7.33 8.08 -1.93
N SER A 201 -8.47 8.59 -1.44
CA SER A 201 -9.52 9.15 -2.29
C SER A 201 -9.09 10.43 -3.03
N GLN A 202 -8.02 11.07 -2.59
CA GLN A 202 -7.45 12.28 -3.17
C GLN A 202 -6.16 12.00 -3.95
N SER A 203 -5.98 10.78 -4.46
CA SER A 203 -4.75 10.33 -5.15
C SER A 203 -4.35 11.21 -6.33
N VAL A 204 -5.31 11.86 -6.99
CA VAL A 204 -5.08 12.73 -8.16
C VAL A 204 -4.01 13.80 -7.91
N ARG A 205 -3.86 14.28 -6.67
CA ARG A 205 -2.79 15.22 -6.29
C ARG A 205 -1.36 14.69 -6.57
N ASN A 206 -1.22 13.37 -6.67
CA ASN A 206 0.05 12.68 -6.92
C ASN A 206 0.22 12.26 -8.39
N ARG A 207 -0.74 12.63 -9.26
CA ARG A 207 -0.70 12.23 -10.67
C ARG A 207 0.39 13.05 -11.39
N PRO A 208 1.31 12.38 -12.13
CA PRO A 208 2.36 13.08 -12.86
C PRO A 208 1.77 13.96 -13.97
N ALA A 209 2.36 15.11 -14.21
CA ALA A 209 1.89 16.07 -15.23
C ALA A 209 1.94 15.51 -16.67
N ASN A 210 2.83 14.57 -16.94
CA ASN A 210 2.91 13.89 -18.24
C ASN A 210 1.85 12.79 -18.44
N LEU A 211 1.06 12.48 -17.41
CA LEU A 211 -0.08 11.56 -17.48
C LEU A 211 -1.37 12.32 -17.11
N PRO A 212 -1.83 13.26 -17.93
CA PRO A 212 -2.92 14.16 -17.57
C PRO A 212 -4.21 13.38 -17.31
N GLN A 213 -5.02 13.89 -16.38
CA GLN A 213 -6.36 13.39 -16.15
C GLN A 213 -7.33 14.11 -17.09
N GLY A 214 -8.13 13.34 -17.83
CA GLY A 214 -9.27 13.85 -18.57
C GLY A 214 -10.44 14.27 -17.67
N GLU A 215 -11.54 14.72 -18.27
CA GLU A 215 -12.76 14.93 -17.51
C GLU A 215 -13.25 13.63 -16.90
N LEU A 216 -13.61 13.67 -15.61
CA LEU A 216 -14.17 12.50 -14.92
C LEU A 216 -15.50 12.08 -15.54
N THR A 217 -15.61 10.81 -15.86
CA THR A 217 -16.86 10.19 -16.31
C THR A 217 -17.90 10.14 -15.19
N ALA A 218 -19.14 9.83 -15.53
CA ALA A 218 -20.19 9.65 -14.52
C ALA A 218 -19.89 8.51 -13.55
N SER A 219 -19.29 7.40 -14.04
CA SER A 219 -18.93 6.27 -13.21
C SER A 219 -17.77 6.60 -12.25
N GLN A 220 -16.78 7.36 -12.72
CA GLN A 220 -15.65 7.81 -11.89
C GLN A 220 -16.12 8.72 -10.73
N LYS A 221 -17.04 9.65 -11.02
CA LYS A 221 -17.64 10.52 -9.99
C LYS A 221 -18.49 9.74 -8.99
N ALA A 222 -19.26 8.75 -9.45
CA ALA A 222 -20.06 7.89 -8.59
C ALA A 222 -19.15 7.03 -7.68
N ALA A 223 -18.06 6.47 -8.21
CA ALA A 223 -17.10 5.68 -7.46
C ALA A 223 -16.38 6.52 -6.39
N GLN A 224 -15.91 7.72 -6.76
CA GLN A 224 -15.26 8.62 -5.81
C GLN A 224 -16.19 8.97 -4.63
N PHE A 225 -17.43 9.32 -4.91
CA PHE A 225 -18.44 9.60 -3.88
C PHE A 225 -18.63 8.41 -2.92
N MET A 226 -18.67 7.18 -3.44
CA MET A 226 -18.84 5.97 -2.62
C MET A 226 -17.62 5.68 -1.77
N ILE A 227 -16.42 5.83 -2.32
CA ILE A 227 -15.15 5.63 -1.58
C ILE A 227 -15.05 6.62 -0.43
N GLU A 228 -15.32 7.90 -0.66
CA GLU A 228 -15.30 8.94 0.36
C GLU A 228 -16.26 8.61 1.53
N ARG A 229 -17.49 8.19 1.21
CA ARG A 229 -18.46 7.77 2.23
C ARG A 229 -18.01 6.54 3.02
N ALA A 230 -17.46 5.52 2.34
CA ALA A 230 -16.97 4.32 2.98
C ALA A 230 -15.79 4.61 3.93
N ILE A 231 -14.87 5.47 3.51
CA ILE A 231 -13.72 5.92 4.32
C ILE A 231 -14.18 6.66 5.58
N VAL A 232 -15.11 7.61 5.45
CA VAL A 232 -15.62 8.40 6.58
C VAL A 232 -16.37 7.53 7.60
N SER A 233 -17.00 6.44 7.16
CA SER A 233 -17.75 5.55 8.05
C SER A 233 -16.85 4.58 8.86
N SER A 234 -15.57 4.48 8.53
CA SER A 234 -14.64 3.57 9.21
C SER A 234 -14.29 4.04 10.62
N LYS A 235 -14.24 3.09 11.55
CA LYS A 235 -13.79 3.30 12.93
C LYS A 235 -12.31 2.96 13.14
N VAL A 236 -11.68 2.32 12.17
CA VAL A 236 -10.26 1.95 12.23
C VAL A 236 -9.44 3.11 11.68
N SER A 237 -8.47 3.57 12.43
CA SER A 237 -7.57 4.67 12.04
C SER A 237 -6.30 4.16 11.36
N ALA A 238 -5.58 5.05 10.65
CA ALA A 238 -4.26 4.74 10.10
C ALA A 238 -3.25 4.34 11.20
N ARG A 239 -3.38 4.92 12.39
CA ARG A 239 -2.57 4.57 13.57
C ARG A 239 -2.84 3.15 14.05
N ASP A 240 -4.09 2.69 14.02
CA ASP A 240 -4.43 1.32 14.38
C ASP A 240 -3.79 0.34 13.40
N ILE A 241 -3.78 0.67 12.11
CA ILE A 241 -3.07 -0.12 11.09
C ILE A 241 -1.58 -0.17 11.38
N ALA A 242 -0.95 0.95 11.76
CA ALA A 242 0.47 0.96 12.10
C ALA A 242 0.76 0.06 13.32
N ASN A 243 -0.04 0.15 14.38
CA ASN A 243 0.12 -0.71 15.55
C ASN A 243 -0.04 -2.18 15.19
N LEU A 244 -1.12 -2.55 14.50
CA LEU A 244 -1.39 -3.91 14.05
C LEU A 244 -0.24 -4.47 13.19
N THR A 245 0.33 -3.63 12.32
CA THR A 245 1.42 -4.04 11.43
C THR A 245 2.70 -4.32 12.20
N PHE A 246 3.11 -3.45 13.11
CA PHE A 246 4.31 -3.69 13.92
C PHE A 246 4.16 -4.88 14.86
N ASP A 247 2.97 -5.11 15.41
CA ASP A 247 2.65 -6.29 16.22
C ASP A 247 2.75 -7.58 15.37
N ALA A 248 2.24 -7.55 14.13
CA ALA A 248 2.34 -8.66 13.20
C ALA A 248 3.79 -8.95 12.79
N ILE A 249 4.61 -7.92 12.53
CA ILE A 249 6.06 -8.06 12.26
C ILE A 249 6.77 -8.73 13.46
N ALA A 250 6.46 -8.32 14.69
CA ALA A 250 7.04 -8.90 15.90
C ALA A 250 6.70 -10.39 16.08
N ASN A 251 5.52 -10.81 15.59
CA ASN A 251 5.00 -12.18 15.66
C ASN A 251 5.22 -13.00 14.39
N ASP A 252 5.96 -12.47 13.41
CA ASP A 252 6.23 -13.11 12.11
C ASP A 252 4.93 -13.51 11.35
N GLN A 253 3.86 -12.71 11.51
CA GLN A 253 2.58 -12.92 10.85
C GLN A 253 2.62 -12.43 9.41
N PHE A 254 2.18 -13.26 8.45
CA PHE A 254 2.21 -12.94 7.02
C PHE A 254 1.03 -12.07 6.59
N TYR A 255 -0.22 -12.52 6.77
CA TYR A 255 -1.42 -11.73 6.39
C TYR A 255 -1.84 -10.82 7.54
N ILE A 256 -2.01 -9.52 7.23
CA ILE A 256 -2.40 -8.49 8.19
C ILE A 256 -3.72 -7.86 7.74
N TYR A 257 -4.81 -8.19 8.41
CA TYR A 257 -6.16 -7.72 8.09
C TYR A 257 -6.64 -6.67 9.08
N SER A 258 -7.05 -5.51 8.58
CA SER A 258 -7.63 -4.44 9.43
C SER A 258 -9.06 -4.77 9.91
N HIS A 259 -9.80 -5.53 9.13
CA HIS A 259 -11.21 -5.87 9.36
C HIS A 259 -11.44 -7.37 9.17
N PRO A 260 -11.11 -8.22 10.17
CA PRO A 260 -11.28 -9.67 10.05
C PRO A 260 -12.69 -10.11 9.67
N GLY A 261 -13.72 -9.34 10.05
CA GLY A 261 -15.12 -9.62 9.67
C GLY A 261 -15.38 -9.57 8.16
N ALA A 262 -14.54 -8.89 7.37
CA ALA A 262 -14.66 -8.86 5.91
C ALA A 262 -14.17 -10.14 5.22
N LEU A 263 -13.50 -11.05 5.94
CA LEU A 263 -13.00 -12.31 5.38
C LEU A 263 -14.12 -13.25 4.92
N GLY A 264 -15.36 -13.09 5.42
CA GLY A 264 -16.52 -13.78 4.92
C GLY A 264 -16.76 -13.57 3.43
N LEU A 265 -16.54 -12.33 2.93
CA LEU A 265 -16.66 -12.01 1.51
C LEU A 265 -15.58 -12.70 0.67
N VAL A 266 -14.38 -12.86 1.21
CA VAL A 266 -13.30 -13.60 0.54
C VAL A 266 -13.66 -15.07 0.44
N LYS A 267 -14.22 -15.66 1.52
CA LYS A 267 -14.69 -17.03 1.50
C LYS A 267 -15.77 -17.24 0.44
N ASP A 268 -16.76 -16.35 0.36
CA ASP A 268 -17.84 -16.46 -0.63
C ASP A 268 -17.29 -16.45 -2.07
N ARG A 269 -16.33 -15.53 -2.37
CA ARG A 269 -15.65 -15.50 -3.67
C ARG A 269 -14.87 -16.79 -3.95
N MET A 270 -14.17 -17.35 -2.96
CA MET A 270 -13.44 -18.61 -3.14
C MET A 270 -14.41 -19.78 -3.34
N ASP A 271 -15.54 -19.79 -2.66
CA ASP A 271 -16.60 -20.81 -2.86
C ASP A 271 -17.15 -20.76 -4.30
N ASP A 272 -17.39 -19.57 -4.86
CA ASP A 272 -17.81 -19.42 -6.27
C ASP A 272 -16.76 -19.99 -7.23
N ILE A 273 -15.47 -19.69 -7.02
CA ILE A 273 -14.37 -20.20 -7.84
C ILE A 273 -14.29 -21.73 -7.76
N LEU A 274 -14.30 -22.31 -6.57
CA LEU A 274 -14.20 -23.75 -6.36
C LEU A 274 -15.40 -24.52 -6.93
N LYS A 275 -16.58 -23.92 -6.91
CA LYS A 275 -17.81 -24.48 -7.47
C LYS A 275 -18.00 -24.17 -8.96
N GLN A 276 -17.05 -23.45 -9.58
CA GLN A 276 -17.12 -23.00 -10.98
C GLN A 276 -18.40 -22.22 -11.29
N GLN A 277 -18.83 -21.38 -10.34
CA GLN A 277 -19.99 -20.52 -10.47
C GLN A 277 -19.57 -19.14 -11.00
N ASN A 278 -20.54 -18.41 -11.55
CA ASN A 278 -20.31 -17.00 -11.90
C ASN A 278 -20.03 -16.18 -10.64
N PRO A 279 -19.21 -15.11 -10.75
CA PRO A 279 -18.97 -14.22 -9.62
C PRO A 279 -20.27 -13.69 -9.02
N GLY A 280 -20.41 -13.83 -7.70
CA GLY A 280 -21.58 -13.36 -6.96
C GLY A 280 -21.70 -11.84 -6.97
N ASP A 281 -22.90 -11.32 -6.71
CA ASP A 281 -23.13 -9.88 -6.57
C ASP A 281 -22.48 -9.36 -5.25
N PRO A 282 -21.47 -8.49 -5.30
CA PRO A 282 -20.83 -7.95 -4.11
C PRO A 282 -21.76 -7.09 -3.25
N TYR A 283 -22.89 -6.65 -3.81
CA TYR A 283 -23.89 -5.84 -3.10
C TYR A 283 -25.10 -6.67 -2.62
N LYS A 284 -25.03 -8.02 -2.67
CA LYS A 284 -26.13 -8.92 -2.27
C LYS A 284 -26.68 -8.59 -0.87
N THR A 285 -25.80 -8.28 0.07
CA THR A 285 -26.16 -7.93 1.45
C THR A 285 -26.50 -6.45 1.66
N ALA A 286 -26.21 -5.60 0.67
CA ALA A 286 -26.43 -4.16 0.71
C ALA A 286 -26.92 -3.61 -0.65
N PRO A 287 -28.08 -4.07 -1.16
CA PRO A 287 -28.54 -3.76 -2.53
C PRO A 287 -28.79 -2.27 -2.75
N HIS A 288 -29.02 -1.50 -1.67
CA HIS A 288 -29.15 -0.05 -1.73
C HIS A 288 -27.88 0.64 -2.25
N ILE A 289 -26.68 0.06 -2.06
CA ILE A 289 -25.42 0.59 -2.59
C ILE A 289 -25.43 0.53 -4.11
N ARG A 290 -25.84 -0.61 -4.69
CA ARG A 290 -25.98 -0.74 -6.15
C ARG A 290 -26.96 0.27 -6.72
N THR A 291 -28.14 0.42 -6.10
CA THR A 291 -29.15 1.41 -6.52
C THR A 291 -28.59 2.83 -6.48
N MET A 292 -27.86 3.18 -5.42
CA MET A 292 -27.24 4.48 -5.26
C MET A 292 -26.21 4.76 -6.36
N LEU A 293 -25.34 3.78 -6.68
CA LEU A 293 -24.35 3.91 -7.75
C LEU A 293 -25.01 4.11 -9.11
N VAL A 294 -26.03 3.31 -9.44
CA VAL A 294 -26.78 3.43 -10.71
C VAL A 294 -27.43 4.81 -10.83
N ASN A 295 -28.11 5.27 -9.78
CA ASN A 295 -28.74 6.59 -9.76
C ASN A 295 -27.71 7.72 -9.93
N LYS A 296 -26.57 7.60 -9.23
CA LYS A 296 -25.49 8.59 -9.30
C LYS A 296 -24.86 8.70 -10.68
N MET A 297 -24.73 7.58 -11.39
CA MET A 297 -24.28 7.57 -12.79
C MET A 297 -25.31 8.17 -13.74
N ALA A 298 -26.60 7.98 -13.47
CA ALA A 298 -27.69 8.49 -14.30
C ALA A 298 -27.94 10.01 -14.14
N GLU A 299 -27.57 10.62 -13.01
CA GLU A 299 -27.81 12.06 -12.74
C GLU A 299 -27.22 13.01 -13.80
N LYS A 300 -26.28 12.59 -14.64
CA LYS A 300 -25.64 13.38 -15.69
C LYS A 300 -26.07 13.07 -17.13
N ALA A 301 -26.85 12.03 -17.33
CA ALA A 301 -27.43 11.78 -18.66
C ALA A 301 -28.50 12.80 -19.04
N ASN A 302 -28.97 13.63 -18.09
CA ASN A 302 -30.07 14.57 -18.23
C ASN A 302 -29.64 16.06 -18.10
N LYS A 303 -28.35 16.39 -18.17
CA LYS A 303 -27.83 17.76 -18.26
C LYS A 303 -26.91 17.89 -19.49
#